data_c9558b5ccbf7f377c012dee76fd1ecc7
#
_entry.id   c9558b5ccbf7f377c012dee76fd1ecc7
#
_cell.length_a   1.000
_cell.length_b   1.000
_cell.length_c   1.000
_cell.angle_alpha   90.00
_cell.angle_beta   90.00
_cell.angle_gamma   90.00
#
_symmetry.space_group_name_H-M   'P 1'
#
loop_
_entity.id
_entity.type
_entity.pdbx_description
1 polymer ?
#
loop_
_entity_poly.entity_id
_entity_poly.type
_entity_poly.pdbx_seq_one_letter_code
_entity_poly.pdbx_strand_id
1 'polypeptide(L)'
;MLTSEDARFFAHGALDLKEMSEAIQDRIEEGRPLRGASTLTQQVAKNLYFGNDRSFLRKAKEAYVAYRMEEALSKRRILRLYLNVAEWGPGGVFGIEAAAQAHLKKHASELTLAEGAALAAMLPNPLRFTPQAPKVLRRRASHVLDRCLEDHVASAEEVASAKAELDRWLGTEEVAAED
;
A
#
# COMPACT_ATOMS: atom_id res chain seq x y z
N MET A 1 4.20 2.16 -3.76
CA MET A 1 3.10 2.45 -2.82
C MET A 1 1.91 3.11 -3.51
N LEU A 2 2.02 4.29 -4.13
CA LEU A 2 0.87 4.90 -4.86
C LEU A 2 0.28 3.93 -5.88
N THR A 3 1.11 3.33 -6.72
CA THR A 3 0.74 2.32 -7.72
C THR A 3 -0.11 1.15 -7.16
N SER A 4 0.04 0.83 -5.88
CA SER A 4 -0.67 -0.29 -5.24
C SER A 4 -1.86 0.12 -4.38
N GLU A 5 -1.83 1.30 -3.79
CA GLU A 5 -2.86 1.76 -2.84
C GLU A 5 -3.85 2.75 -3.47
N ASP A 6 -3.35 3.61 -4.38
CA ASP A 6 -4.15 4.68 -4.97
C ASP A 6 -3.40 5.23 -6.20
N ALA A 7 -3.40 4.48 -7.30
CA ALA A 7 -2.61 4.80 -8.50
C ALA A 7 -2.94 6.17 -9.11
N ARG A 8 -4.18 6.62 -8.93
CA ARG A 8 -4.67 7.90 -9.45
C ARG A 8 -4.76 9.00 -8.39
N PHE A 9 -4.04 8.87 -7.28
CA PHE A 9 -4.10 9.77 -6.13
C PHE A 9 -4.04 11.26 -6.49
N PHE A 10 -3.20 11.63 -7.44
CA PHE A 10 -3.04 13.01 -7.90
C PHE A 10 -4.12 13.47 -8.89
N ALA A 11 -4.95 12.55 -9.40
CA ALA A 11 -5.92 12.83 -10.45
C ALA A 11 -7.39 12.86 -9.99
N HIS A 12 -7.65 12.52 -8.72
CA HIS A 12 -8.99 12.57 -8.14
C HIS A 12 -9.02 13.38 -6.84
N GLY A 13 -10.21 13.65 -6.28
CA GLY A 13 -10.39 14.33 -4.98
C GLY A 13 -10.35 13.35 -3.80
N ALA A 14 -11.09 13.68 -2.75
CA ALA A 14 -11.17 12.87 -1.53
C ALA A 14 -11.69 11.44 -1.76
N LEU A 15 -12.54 11.28 -2.76
CA LEU A 15 -13.10 10.01 -3.19
C LEU A 15 -12.73 9.77 -4.66
N ASP A 16 -12.35 8.56 -5.00
CA ASP A 16 -12.21 8.12 -6.39
C ASP A 16 -13.51 7.44 -6.84
N LEU A 17 -14.43 8.23 -7.40
CA LEU A 17 -15.73 7.74 -7.85
C LEU A 17 -15.60 6.76 -9.01
N LYS A 18 -14.55 6.89 -9.83
CA LYS A 18 -14.31 5.97 -10.93
C LYS A 18 -13.89 4.60 -10.40
N GLU A 19 -12.89 4.54 -9.53
CA GLU A 19 -12.45 3.30 -8.88
C GLU A 19 -13.60 2.64 -8.09
N MET A 20 -14.42 3.45 -7.41
CA MET A 20 -15.60 2.95 -6.70
C MET A 20 -16.61 2.32 -7.65
N SER A 21 -16.89 2.94 -8.79
CA SER A 21 -17.83 2.39 -9.78
C SER A 21 -17.30 1.11 -10.43
N GLU A 22 -16.03 1.06 -10.76
CA GLU A 22 -15.35 -0.12 -11.30
C GLU A 22 -15.37 -1.28 -10.30
N ALA A 23 -15.09 -1.03 -9.02
CA ALA A 23 -15.13 -2.04 -7.98
C ALA A 23 -16.54 -2.60 -7.73
N ILE A 24 -17.58 -1.78 -7.88
CA ILE A 24 -18.99 -2.22 -7.81
C ILE A 24 -19.35 -3.07 -9.03
N GLN A 25 -18.93 -2.64 -10.21
CA GLN A 25 -19.18 -3.37 -11.46
C GLN A 25 -18.52 -4.75 -11.44
N ASP A 26 -17.24 -4.83 -11.09
CA ASP A 26 -16.51 -6.11 -10.92
C ASP A 26 -17.22 -7.07 -9.96
N ARG A 27 -17.81 -6.52 -8.88
CA ARG A 27 -18.57 -7.34 -7.93
C ARG A 27 -19.86 -7.89 -8.53
N ILE A 28 -20.58 -7.06 -9.30
CA ILE A 28 -21.88 -7.44 -9.89
C ILE A 28 -21.67 -8.42 -11.04
N GLU A 29 -20.69 -8.16 -11.92
CA GLU A 29 -20.47 -8.93 -13.14
C GLU A 29 -19.66 -10.21 -12.90
N GLU A 30 -18.66 -10.17 -12.03
CA GLU A 30 -17.70 -11.24 -11.86
C GLU A 30 -17.78 -11.92 -10.48
N GLY A 31 -18.68 -11.47 -9.58
CA GLY A 31 -18.80 -12.01 -8.23
C GLY A 31 -17.56 -11.82 -7.35
N ARG A 32 -16.61 -11.01 -7.79
CA ARG A 32 -15.37 -10.75 -7.05
C ARG A 32 -15.66 -10.00 -5.74
N PRO A 33 -14.90 -10.26 -4.66
CA PRO A 33 -15.03 -9.45 -3.45
C PRO A 33 -14.75 -7.99 -3.77
N LEU A 34 -15.51 -7.06 -3.16
CA LEU A 34 -15.25 -5.61 -3.30
C LEU A 34 -13.78 -5.33 -3.01
N ARG A 35 -13.05 -4.85 -4.01
CA ARG A 35 -11.71 -4.31 -3.82
C ARG A 35 -11.80 -3.09 -2.91
N GLY A 36 -10.75 -2.85 -2.13
CA GLY A 36 -10.68 -1.66 -1.28
C GLY A 36 -10.61 -0.39 -2.13
N ALA A 37 -11.76 0.17 -2.48
CA ALA A 37 -11.88 1.44 -3.20
C ALA A 37 -11.73 2.65 -2.26
N SER A 38 -10.96 2.54 -1.18
CA SER A 38 -10.69 3.64 -0.27
C SER A 38 -9.45 4.40 -0.71
N THR A 39 -9.60 5.69 -0.92
CA THR A 39 -8.47 6.56 -1.29
C THR A 39 -7.43 6.69 -0.19
N LEU A 40 -6.23 7.10 -0.56
CA LEU A 40 -5.16 7.39 0.38
C LEU A 40 -5.59 8.43 1.44
N THR A 41 -6.32 9.46 1.01
CA THR A 41 -6.86 10.50 1.92
C THR A 41 -7.82 9.92 2.94
N GLN A 42 -8.68 8.99 2.55
CA GLN A 42 -9.57 8.28 3.49
C GLN A 42 -8.77 7.41 4.48
N GLN A 43 -7.68 6.79 4.02
CA GLN A 43 -6.81 6.02 4.90
C GLN A 43 -6.10 6.91 5.93
N VAL A 44 -5.64 8.11 5.53
CA VAL A 44 -5.09 9.11 6.46
C VAL A 44 -6.14 9.54 7.49
N ALA A 45 -7.34 9.89 7.02
CA ALA A 45 -8.44 10.26 7.91
C ALA A 45 -8.75 9.15 8.93
N LYS A 46 -8.83 7.91 8.46
CA LYS A 46 -9.03 6.74 9.32
C LYS A 46 -7.92 6.63 10.38
N ASN A 47 -6.66 6.67 9.97
CA ASN A 47 -5.52 6.44 10.86
C ASN A 47 -5.36 7.55 11.91
N LEU A 48 -5.77 8.79 11.59
CA LEU A 48 -5.62 9.92 12.51
C LEU A 48 -6.81 10.08 13.48
N TYR A 49 -8.04 9.77 13.04
CA TYR A 49 -9.24 10.16 13.78
C TYR A 49 -10.19 9.03 14.14
N PHE A 50 -10.01 7.85 13.53
CA PHE A 50 -10.94 6.74 13.71
C PHE A 50 -10.21 5.45 14.07
N GLY A 51 -10.86 4.63 14.89
CA GLY A 51 -10.40 3.29 15.21
C GLY A 51 -10.74 2.26 14.13
N ASN A 52 -10.57 0.98 14.48
CA ASN A 52 -10.80 -0.14 13.56
C ASN A 52 -12.26 -0.63 13.52
N ASP A 53 -13.21 0.07 14.14
CA ASP A 53 -14.63 -0.27 14.11
C ASP A 53 -15.15 -0.34 12.68
N ARG A 54 -15.90 -1.40 12.37
CA ARG A 54 -16.50 -1.60 11.05
C ARG A 54 -17.95 -1.14 11.06
N SER A 55 -18.18 0.16 10.88
CA SER A 55 -19.53 0.71 10.75
C SER A 55 -19.65 1.63 9.53
N PHE A 56 -20.83 1.65 8.93
CA PHE A 56 -21.13 2.58 7.83
C PHE A 56 -21.03 4.04 8.27
N LEU A 57 -21.41 4.35 9.51
CA LEU A 57 -21.31 5.69 10.06
C LEU A 57 -19.85 6.16 10.16
N ARG A 58 -18.95 5.27 10.61
CA ARG A 58 -17.51 5.57 10.60
C ARG A 58 -17.03 5.85 9.17
N LYS A 59 -17.43 5.02 8.19
CA LYS A 59 -17.02 5.20 6.79
C LYS A 59 -17.52 6.51 6.19
N ALA A 60 -18.74 6.95 6.53
CA ALA A 60 -19.25 8.25 6.15
C ALA A 60 -18.45 9.41 6.78
N LYS A 61 -18.07 9.27 8.08
CA LYS A 61 -17.22 10.25 8.76
C LYS A 61 -15.82 10.32 8.14
N GLU A 62 -15.22 9.17 7.80
CA GLU A 62 -13.93 9.13 7.08
C GLU A 62 -14.00 9.89 5.76
N ALA A 63 -15.05 9.65 4.96
CA ALA A 63 -15.24 10.33 3.68
C ALA A 63 -15.39 11.86 3.87
N TYR A 64 -16.15 12.29 4.87
CA TYR A 64 -16.30 13.70 5.21
C TYR A 64 -14.96 14.33 5.64
N VAL A 65 -14.21 13.69 6.54
CA VAL A 65 -12.91 14.19 6.98
C VAL A 65 -11.92 14.22 5.82
N ALA A 66 -11.91 13.19 4.97
CA ALA A 66 -11.08 13.16 3.77
C ALA A 66 -11.39 14.34 2.83
N TYR A 67 -12.66 14.64 2.61
CA TYR A 67 -13.09 15.81 1.84
C TYR A 67 -12.54 17.11 2.45
N ARG A 68 -12.69 17.33 3.76
CA ARG A 68 -12.17 18.52 4.45
C ARG A 68 -10.64 18.61 4.41
N MET A 69 -9.95 17.47 4.42
CA MET A 69 -8.50 17.44 4.26
C MET A 69 -8.06 17.88 2.86
N GLU A 70 -8.76 17.46 1.81
CA GLU A 70 -8.44 17.86 0.42
C GLU A 70 -8.74 19.36 0.16
N GLU A 71 -9.69 19.95 0.88
CA GLU A 71 -9.92 21.40 0.85
C GLU A 71 -8.79 22.19 1.53
N ALA A 72 -8.19 21.65 2.58
CA ALA A 72 -7.24 22.37 3.43
C ALA A 72 -5.76 22.05 3.11
N LEU A 73 -5.48 20.91 2.49
CA LEU A 73 -4.13 20.38 2.30
C LEU A 73 -3.88 20.02 0.84
N SER A 74 -2.66 20.26 0.38
CA SER A 74 -2.24 19.76 -0.93
C SER A 74 -2.08 18.23 -0.92
N LYS A 75 -2.25 17.59 -2.07
CA LYS A 75 -2.00 16.15 -2.26
C LYS A 75 -0.62 15.71 -1.73
N ARG A 76 0.42 16.51 -1.97
CA ARG A 76 1.77 16.23 -1.45
C ARG A 76 1.82 16.25 0.08
N ARG A 77 1.05 17.13 0.72
CA ARG A 77 0.96 17.18 2.19
C ARG A 77 0.23 15.96 2.73
N ILE A 78 -0.86 15.55 2.10
CA ILE A 78 -1.63 14.35 2.45
C ILE A 78 -0.77 13.09 2.30
N LEU A 79 -0.03 12.97 1.19
CA LEU A 79 0.91 11.86 0.97
C LEU A 79 1.99 11.80 2.07
N ARG A 80 2.54 12.96 2.46
CA ARG A 80 3.50 13.03 3.56
C ARG A 80 2.88 12.59 4.89
N LEU A 81 1.64 13.00 5.17
CA LEU A 81 0.91 12.53 6.35
C LEU A 81 0.72 11.02 6.31
N TYR A 82 0.28 10.48 5.18
CA TYR A 82 0.13 9.03 5.02
C TYR A 82 1.40 8.27 5.35
N LEU A 83 2.53 8.68 4.78
CA LEU A 83 3.84 8.05 5.03
C LEU A 83 4.29 8.12 6.50
N ASN A 84 3.73 9.04 7.29
CA ASN A 84 4.03 9.16 8.71
C ASN A 84 3.06 8.43 9.64
N VAL A 85 1.81 8.16 9.19
CA VAL A 85 0.77 7.60 10.06
C VAL A 85 0.32 6.19 9.67
N ALA A 86 0.72 5.69 8.52
CA ALA A 86 0.43 4.32 8.11
C ALA A 86 1.14 3.33 9.03
N GLU A 87 0.48 2.20 9.30
CA GLU A 87 1.03 1.12 10.12
C GLU A 87 1.80 0.12 9.23
N TRP A 88 2.98 -0.30 9.67
CA TRP A 88 3.87 -1.24 8.99
C TRP A 88 4.30 -2.43 9.86
N GLY A 89 3.40 -3.00 10.61
CA GLY A 89 3.68 -4.25 11.30
C GLY A 89 3.21 -4.30 12.74
N PRO A 90 3.37 -5.46 13.38
CA PRO A 90 3.00 -5.64 14.77
C PRO A 90 3.86 -4.77 15.70
N GLY A 91 3.30 -4.42 16.84
CA GLY A 91 4.00 -3.61 17.84
C GLY A 91 3.90 -2.11 17.64
N GLY A 92 3.00 -1.64 16.74
CA GLY A 92 2.76 -0.21 16.56
C GLY A 92 3.86 0.50 15.79
N VAL A 93 4.37 -0.12 14.73
CA VAL A 93 5.33 0.51 13.81
C VAL A 93 4.58 1.46 12.90
N PHE A 94 4.58 2.74 13.22
CA PHE A 94 3.92 3.78 12.44
C PHE A 94 4.95 4.68 11.73
N GLY A 95 4.68 4.92 10.45
CA GLY A 95 5.51 5.76 9.59
C GLY A 95 6.62 5.01 8.88
N ILE A 96 6.97 5.52 7.68
CA ILE A 96 7.94 4.87 6.77
C ILE A 96 9.35 4.82 7.37
N GLU A 97 9.75 5.84 8.11
CA GLU A 97 11.07 5.86 8.77
C GLU A 97 11.15 4.78 9.85
N ALA A 98 10.13 4.68 10.71
CA ALA A 98 10.08 3.63 11.71
C ALA A 98 10.02 2.22 11.07
N ALA A 99 9.31 2.08 9.96
CA ALA A 99 9.24 0.83 9.20
C ALA A 99 10.61 0.43 8.62
N ALA A 100 11.32 1.37 8.01
CA ALA A 100 12.66 1.16 7.45
C ALA A 100 13.65 0.74 8.56
N GLN A 101 13.62 1.41 9.69
CA GLN A 101 14.46 1.07 10.85
C GLN A 101 14.10 -0.30 11.45
N ALA A 102 12.80 -0.57 11.65
CA ALA A 102 12.35 -1.79 12.29
C ALA A 102 12.66 -3.04 11.45
N HIS A 103 12.37 -2.98 10.15
CA HIS A 103 12.44 -4.14 9.25
C HIS A 103 13.77 -4.27 8.50
N LEU A 104 14.48 -3.16 8.23
CA LEU A 104 15.63 -3.12 7.34
C LEU A 104 16.90 -2.53 7.96
N LYS A 105 16.79 -1.91 9.16
CA LYS A 105 17.90 -1.23 9.85
C LYS A 105 18.54 -0.10 9.04
N LYS A 106 17.74 0.58 8.25
CA LYS A 106 18.12 1.69 7.36
C LYS A 106 17.25 2.91 7.56
N HIS A 107 17.68 4.06 7.09
CA HIS A 107 16.82 5.22 6.93
C HIS A 107 15.90 5.06 5.71
N ALA A 108 14.72 5.66 5.75
CA ALA A 108 13.78 5.60 4.63
C ALA A 108 14.34 6.18 3.32
N SER A 109 15.28 7.12 3.42
CA SER A 109 15.99 7.71 2.27
C SER A 109 17.00 6.76 1.60
N GLU A 110 17.34 5.65 2.25
CA GLU A 110 18.32 4.66 1.78
C GLU A 110 17.65 3.42 1.18
N LEU A 111 16.31 3.40 1.14
CA LEU A 111 15.55 2.26 0.62
C LEU A 111 15.79 2.08 -0.87
N THR A 112 16.11 0.84 -1.25
CA THR A 112 16.12 0.43 -2.65
C THR A 112 14.68 0.31 -3.20
N LEU A 113 14.56 0.14 -4.51
CA LEU A 113 13.25 -0.11 -5.13
C LEU A 113 12.61 -1.41 -4.60
N ALA A 114 13.41 -2.45 -4.39
CA ALA A 114 12.97 -3.73 -3.83
C ALA A 114 12.45 -3.59 -2.40
N GLU A 115 13.20 -2.92 -1.55
CA GLU A 115 12.84 -2.67 -0.16
C GLU A 115 11.59 -1.79 -0.04
N GLY A 116 11.52 -0.74 -0.84
CA GLY A 116 10.34 0.13 -0.94
C GLY A 116 9.10 -0.62 -1.42
N ALA A 117 9.24 -1.55 -2.39
CA ALA A 117 8.15 -2.40 -2.85
C ALA A 117 7.69 -3.39 -1.77
N ALA A 118 8.64 -3.96 -1.00
CA ALA A 118 8.31 -4.85 0.10
C ALA A 118 7.54 -4.13 1.21
N LEU A 119 7.99 -2.94 1.63
CA LEU A 119 7.25 -2.13 2.61
C LEU A 119 5.85 -1.73 2.08
N ALA A 120 5.74 -1.34 0.81
CA ALA A 120 4.45 -1.05 0.19
C ALA A 120 3.52 -2.28 0.18
N ALA A 121 4.07 -3.47 -0.03
CA ALA A 121 3.31 -4.72 -0.03
C ALA A 121 2.75 -5.10 1.34
N MET A 122 3.28 -4.55 2.44
CA MET A 122 2.78 -4.75 3.80
C MET A 122 1.50 -3.96 4.10
N LEU A 123 1.33 -2.78 3.49
CA LEU A 123 0.27 -1.81 3.83
C LEU A 123 -1.16 -2.37 3.88
N PRO A 124 -1.61 -3.24 2.95
CA PRO A 124 -2.98 -3.75 2.99
C PRO A 124 -3.30 -4.60 4.23
N ASN A 125 -2.29 -5.25 4.81
CA ASN A 125 -2.42 -6.00 6.06
C ASN A 125 -1.04 -6.14 6.73
N PRO A 126 -0.57 -5.11 7.45
CA PRO A 126 0.77 -5.06 8.00
C PRO A 126 1.05 -6.10 9.10
N LEU A 127 0.00 -6.68 9.68
CA LEU A 127 0.13 -7.77 10.65
C LEU A 127 0.36 -9.14 10.00
N ARG A 128 -0.04 -9.30 8.73
CA ARG A 128 0.07 -10.57 7.99
C ARG A 128 1.21 -10.57 6.99
N PHE A 129 1.43 -9.45 6.31
CA PHE A 129 2.42 -9.31 5.24
C PHE A 129 3.71 -8.71 5.82
N THR A 130 4.48 -9.53 6.49
CA THR A 130 5.68 -9.13 7.22
C THR A 130 6.89 -9.93 6.73
N PRO A 131 8.13 -9.50 7.03
CA PRO A 131 9.32 -10.29 6.73
C PRO A 131 9.34 -11.69 7.36
N GLN A 132 8.53 -11.93 8.41
CA GLN A 132 8.33 -13.25 9.02
C GLN A 132 7.48 -14.19 8.15
N ALA A 133 6.80 -13.67 7.12
CA ALA A 133 6.07 -14.43 6.12
C ALA A 133 6.70 -14.21 4.72
N PRO A 134 7.96 -14.57 4.50
CA PRO A 134 8.78 -14.11 3.37
C PRO A 134 8.21 -14.50 2.01
N LYS A 135 7.68 -15.70 1.84
CA LYS A 135 7.08 -16.15 0.57
C LYS A 135 5.89 -15.28 0.15
N VAL A 136 5.02 -14.94 1.12
CA VAL A 136 3.83 -14.12 0.85
C VAL A 136 4.25 -12.68 0.56
N LEU A 137 5.17 -12.13 1.37
CA LEU A 137 5.66 -10.77 1.20
C LEU A 137 6.38 -10.62 -0.16
N ARG A 138 7.24 -11.55 -0.52
CA ARG A 138 7.96 -11.57 -1.80
C ARG A 138 7.00 -11.54 -2.99
N ARG A 139 6.01 -12.44 -3.03
CA ARG A 139 5.01 -12.48 -4.10
C ARG A 139 4.28 -11.14 -4.24
N ARG A 140 3.89 -10.54 -3.12
CA ARG A 140 3.19 -9.24 -3.12
C ARG A 140 4.11 -8.09 -3.54
N ALA A 141 5.36 -8.08 -3.07
CA ALA A 141 6.35 -7.08 -3.47
C ALA A 141 6.67 -7.17 -4.97
N SER A 142 6.79 -8.39 -5.52
CA SER A 142 6.95 -8.61 -6.97
C SER A 142 5.77 -8.01 -7.74
N HIS A 143 4.53 -8.20 -7.27
CA HIS A 143 3.36 -7.59 -7.90
C HIS A 143 3.38 -6.05 -7.82
N VAL A 144 3.87 -5.47 -6.72
CA VAL A 144 4.07 -4.00 -6.63
C VAL A 144 5.09 -3.52 -7.65
N LEU A 145 6.17 -4.28 -7.87
CA LEU A 145 7.18 -3.98 -8.88
C LEU A 145 6.62 -4.06 -10.31
N ASP A 146 5.78 -5.08 -10.61
CA ASP A 146 5.09 -5.18 -11.90
C ASP A 146 4.22 -3.94 -12.15
N ARG A 147 3.48 -3.49 -11.15
CA ARG A 147 2.72 -2.24 -11.24
C ARG A 147 3.60 -1.01 -11.45
N CYS A 148 4.79 -0.95 -10.84
CA CYS A 148 5.73 0.13 -11.09
C CYS A 148 6.21 0.17 -12.55
N LEU A 149 6.35 -1.00 -13.19
CA LEU A 149 6.67 -1.08 -14.62
C LEU A 149 5.48 -0.65 -15.49
N GLU A 150 4.28 -1.15 -15.21
CA GLU A 150 3.04 -0.81 -15.92
C GLU A 150 2.75 0.70 -15.89
N ASP A 151 2.95 1.31 -14.73
CA ASP A 151 2.73 2.75 -14.49
C ASP A 151 3.94 3.62 -14.92
N HIS A 152 4.96 3.04 -15.56
CA HIS A 152 6.19 3.73 -16.00
C HIS A 152 6.95 4.46 -14.87
N VAL A 153 6.85 3.97 -13.65
CA VAL A 153 7.58 4.50 -12.47
C VAL A 153 9.00 3.97 -12.41
N ALA A 154 9.22 2.77 -12.97
CA ALA A 154 10.53 2.13 -13.07
C ALA A 154 10.68 1.44 -14.43
N SER A 155 11.90 1.34 -14.91
CA SER A 155 12.25 0.61 -16.13
C SER A 155 12.20 -0.92 -15.92
N ALA A 156 12.16 -1.67 -17.02
CA ALA A 156 12.19 -3.13 -16.98
C ALA A 156 13.47 -3.66 -16.33
N GLU A 157 14.60 -3.00 -16.54
CA GLU A 157 15.89 -3.36 -15.96
C GLU A 157 15.90 -3.12 -14.43
N GLU A 158 15.40 -1.97 -13.98
CA GLU A 158 15.27 -1.67 -12.54
C GLU A 158 14.34 -2.67 -11.83
N VAL A 159 13.21 -3.01 -12.46
CA VAL A 159 12.26 -3.99 -11.92
C VAL A 159 12.88 -5.39 -11.85
N ALA A 160 13.60 -5.83 -12.90
CA ALA A 160 14.29 -7.11 -12.90
C ALA A 160 15.36 -7.17 -11.81
N SER A 161 16.17 -6.12 -11.66
CA SER A 161 17.17 -6.00 -10.59
C SER A 161 16.52 -6.04 -9.20
N ALA A 162 15.44 -5.30 -9.00
CA ALA A 162 14.71 -5.27 -7.73
C ALA A 162 14.08 -6.63 -7.38
N LYS A 163 13.54 -7.36 -8.36
CA LYS A 163 13.04 -8.73 -8.13
C LYS A 163 14.16 -9.69 -7.72
N ALA A 164 15.31 -9.62 -8.38
CA ALA A 164 16.48 -10.42 -7.99
C ALA A 164 16.99 -10.07 -6.58
N GLU A 165 16.87 -8.81 -6.16
CA GLU A 165 17.17 -8.37 -4.80
C GLU A 165 16.18 -8.95 -3.78
N LEU A 166 14.87 -8.94 -4.08
CA LEU A 166 13.85 -9.58 -3.24
C LEU A 166 14.08 -11.07 -3.06
N ASP A 167 14.47 -11.77 -4.12
CA ASP A 167 14.77 -13.20 -4.08
C ASP A 167 15.98 -13.51 -3.18
N ARG A 168 17.01 -12.67 -3.20
CA ARG A 168 18.16 -12.80 -2.29
C ARG A 168 17.81 -12.53 -0.83
N TRP A 169 16.93 -11.56 -0.60
CA TRP A 169 16.56 -11.14 0.76
C TRP A 169 15.49 -12.04 1.39
N LEU A 170 14.43 -12.37 0.64
CA LEU A 170 13.25 -13.11 1.14
C LEU A 170 13.25 -14.60 0.75
N GLY A 171 14.24 -15.04 0.00
CA GLY A 171 14.34 -16.38 -0.54
C GLY A 171 13.58 -16.55 -1.86
N THR A 172 14.10 -17.43 -2.73
CA THR A 172 13.42 -17.85 -3.96
C THR A 172 12.19 -18.70 -3.60
N GLU A 173 11.18 -18.75 -4.50
CA GLU A 173 10.25 -19.88 -4.49
C GLU A 173 11.03 -21.12 -4.88
N GLU A 174 11.54 -21.86 -3.94
CA GLU A 174 11.70 -23.28 -4.18
C GLU A 174 10.28 -23.78 -4.49
N VAL A 175 10.10 -24.15 -5.74
CA VAL A 175 8.98 -24.96 -6.19
C VAL A 175 8.94 -26.12 -5.20
N ALA A 176 7.92 -26.14 -4.34
CA ALA A 176 7.58 -27.36 -3.65
C ALA A 176 7.09 -28.33 -4.75
N ALA A 177 8.08 -28.93 -5.42
CA ALA A 177 7.88 -30.18 -6.08
C ALA A 177 7.88 -31.22 -4.93
N GLU A 178 6.71 -31.81 -4.76
CA GLU A 178 6.51 -33.19 -4.27
C GLU A 178 6.87 -33.46 -2.78
N ASP A 179 5.85 -33.76 -1.97
CA ASP A 179 5.39 -35.17 -1.80
C ASP A 179 3.94 -35.21 -1.29
#